data_31360dad74cdd0834124d63c9f97c804
#
_entry.id   31360dad74cdd0834124d63c9f97c804
#
_cell.length_a   1.000
_cell.length_b   1.000
_cell.length_c   1.000
_cell.angle_alpha   90.00
_cell.angle_beta   90.00
_cell.angle_gamma   90.00
#
_symmetry.space_group_name_H-M   'P 1'
#
loop_
_entity.id
_entity.type
_entity.pdbx_description
1 polymer ?
#
loop_
_entity_poly.entity_id
_entity_poly.type
_entity_poly.pdbx_seq_one_letter_code
_entity_poly.pdbx_strand_id
1 'polypeptide(L)'
;PIRTIIESVKGGGLDLQSVHAGGLCGIATPMDPVSTKADELSGQVMAREGELPPIWESLDLDLDLLENMVSAGEGDAEAVRPLQPNEMLMVNSATATSVGTVSSIKGSSATLQLRLPICAKSGSRITLSRRIGSRWRLIGHGSIAG
;
A
#
# COMPACT_ATOMS: atom_id res chain seq x y z
N PRO A 1 13.19 3.40 -9.29
CA PRO A 1 13.86 3.61 -8.00
C PRO A 1 14.77 4.81 -8.02
N ILE A 2 14.77 5.60 -6.95
CA ILE A 2 15.71 6.70 -6.74
C ILE A 2 16.87 6.15 -5.91
N ARG A 3 18.10 6.46 -6.30
CA ARG A 3 19.30 6.13 -5.52
C ARG A 3 19.81 7.39 -4.83
N THR A 4 20.10 7.25 -3.53
CA THR A 4 20.66 8.33 -2.73
C THR A 4 21.57 7.75 -1.65
N ILE A 5 22.25 8.62 -0.90
CA ILE A 5 23.04 8.23 0.27
C ILE A 5 22.39 8.81 1.52
N ILE A 6 22.56 8.14 2.64
CA ILE A 6 22.15 8.66 3.94
C ILE A 6 23.32 9.43 4.53
N GLU A 7 23.15 10.73 4.75
CA GLU A 7 24.16 11.60 5.34
C GLU A 7 24.09 11.60 6.87
N SER A 8 22.88 11.59 7.42
CA SER A 8 22.65 11.49 8.87
C SER A 8 21.27 10.93 9.19
N VAL A 9 21.14 10.41 10.39
CA VAL A 9 19.88 9.92 10.95
C VAL A 9 19.63 10.59 12.28
N LYS A 10 18.40 11.08 12.50
CA LYS A 10 17.97 11.74 13.74
C LYS A 10 16.73 11.07 14.31
N GLY A 11 16.67 10.93 15.62
CA GLY A 11 15.52 10.45 16.35
C GLY A 11 15.45 11.07 17.74
N GLY A 12 14.24 11.52 18.15
CA GLY A 12 14.05 12.17 19.44
C GLY A 12 14.91 13.44 19.64
N GLY A 13 15.29 14.13 18.54
CA GLY A 13 16.14 15.34 18.58
C GLY A 13 17.65 15.05 18.69
N LEU A 14 18.06 13.80 18.67
CA LEU A 14 19.47 13.36 18.77
C LEU A 14 19.96 12.81 17.43
N ASP A 15 21.26 12.97 17.16
CA ASP A 15 21.94 12.29 16.06
C ASP A 15 22.17 10.82 16.46
N LEU A 16 21.76 9.91 15.56
CA LEU A 16 21.83 8.47 15.78
C LEU A 16 22.79 7.81 14.79
N GLN A 17 23.54 6.81 15.24
CA GLN A 17 24.38 6.00 14.36
C GLN A 17 23.63 4.88 13.67
N SER A 18 22.54 4.42 14.27
CA SER A 18 21.67 3.37 13.74
C SER A 18 20.26 3.52 14.25
N VAL A 19 19.29 3.04 13.48
CA VAL A 19 17.88 2.95 13.86
C VAL A 19 17.36 1.56 13.57
N HIS A 20 16.39 1.14 14.38
CA HIS A 20 15.66 -0.10 14.19
C HIS A 20 14.21 0.18 13.83
N ALA A 21 13.51 -0.83 13.33
CA ALA A 21 12.08 -0.74 13.03
C ALA A 21 11.28 -0.33 14.28
N GLY A 22 10.42 0.66 14.12
CA GLY A 22 9.60 1.26 15.17
C GLY A 22 10.06 2.67 15.53
N GLY A 23 9.11 3.55 15.84
CA GLY A 23 9.38 4.94 16.13
C GLY A 23 9.50 5.85 14.89
N LEU A 24 9.77 7.13 15.15
CA LEU A 24 9.95 8.16 14.14
C LEU A 24 11.42 8.55 14.05
N CYS A 25 11.97 8.53 12.85
CA CYS A 25 13.31 9.04 12.59
C CYS A 25 13.31 9.98 11.37
N GLY A 26 14.19 10.97 11.39
CA GLY A 26 14.52 11.80 10.24
C GLY A 26 15.78 11.30 9.56
N ILE A 27 15.76 11.22 8.25
CA ILE A 27 16.90 10.80 7.43
C ILE A 27 17.29 11.97 6.52
N ALA A 28 18.53 12.40 6.61
CA ALA A 28 19.07 13.40 5.70
C ALA A 28 19.71 12.74 4.49
N THR A 29 19.41 13.28 3.33
CA THR A 29 19.95 12.84 2.04
C THR A 29 20.29 14.08 1.19
N PRO A 30 21.21 13.98 0.21
CA PRO A 30 21.50 15.07 -0.74
C PRO A 30 20.46 15.21 -1.85
N MET A 31 19.27 14.62 -1.68
CA MET A 31 18.19 14.75 -2.66
C MET A 31 17.67 16.19 -2.71
N ASP A 32 17.16 16.59 -3.88
CA ASP A 32 16.49 17.87 -4.02
C ASP A 32 15.31 17.95 -3.02
N PRO A 33 15.27 18.99 -2.16
CA PRO A 33 14.18 19.19 -1.21
C PRO A 33 12.77 19.22 -1.86
N VAL A 34 12.67 19.57 -3.14
CA VAL A 34 11.40 19.52 -3.89
C VAL A 34 10.86 18.09 -3.93
N SER A 35 11.72 17.10 -4.07
CA SER A 35 11.33 15.67 -4.13
C SER A 35 10.78 15.12 -2.81
N THR A 36 10.97 15.84 -1.70
CA THR A 36 10.51 15.42 -0.36
C THR A 36 9.38 16.29 0.19
N LYS A 37 8.96 17.33 -0.57
CA LYS A 37 7.86 18.22 -0.18
C LYS A 37 6.51 17.56 -0.40
N ALA A 38 5.51 18.03 0.35
CA ALA A 38 4.09 17.71 0.17
C ALA A 38 3.81 16.20 0.15
N ASP A 39 4.52 15.45 1.00
CA ASP A 39 4.36 14.00 1.15
C ASP A 39 4.62 13.17 -0.13
N GLU A 40 5.36 13.69 -1.09
CA GLU A 40 5.69 13.03 -2.36
C GLU A 40 6.31 11.64 -2.16
N LEU A 41 7.04 11.42 -1.06
CA LEU A 41 7.62 10.13 -0.70
C LEU A 41 6.75 9.31 0.26
N SER A 42 5.55 9.77 0.57
CA SER A 42 4.63 9.02 1.43
C SER A 42 4.29 7.67 0.81
N GLY A 43 4.37 6.61 1.62
CA GLY A 43 4.11 5.24 1.16
C GLY A 43 5.24 4.59 0.36
N GLN A 44 6.36 5.28 0.17
CA GLN A 44 7.54 4.71 -0.51
C GLN A 44 8.31 3.77 0.42
N VAL A 45 9.04 2.84 -0.17
CA VAL A 45 9.89 1.87 0.54
C VAL A 45 11.35 2.23 0.31
N MET A 46 12.13 2.27 1.39
CA MET A 46 13.56 2.47 1.34
C MET A 46 14.28 1.18 1.77
N ALA A 47 15.31 0.80 1.02
CA ALA A 47 16.15 -0.35 1.32
C ALA A 47 17.57 -0.08 0.85
N ARG A 48 18.50 -0.95 1.21
CA ARG A 48 19.85 -0.95 0.63
C ARG A 48 19.77 -1.29 -0.85
N GLU A 49 20.79 -0.89 -1.58
CA GLU A 49 20.88 -1.21 -3.01
C GLU A 49 20.81 -2.74 -3.22
N GLY A 50 19.94 -3.17 -4.11
CA GLY A 50 19.69 -4.58 -4.40
C GLY A 50 18.70 -5.28 -3.46
N GLU A 51 18.26 -4.65 -2.37
CA GLU A 51 17.35 -5.25 -1.38
C GLU A 51 15.90 -4.75 -1.51
N LEU A 52 15.60 -3.86 -2.47
CA LEU A 52 14.24 -3.41 -2.68
C LEU A 52 13.34 -4.57 -3.10
N PRO A 53 12.15 -4.70 -2.49
CA PRO A 53 11.13 -5.60 -2.99
C PRO A 53 10.74 -5.31 -4.43
N PRO A 54 10.12 -6.26 -5.14
CA PRO A 54 9.55 -6.03 -6.47
C PRO A 54 8.59 -4.84 -6.50
N ILE A 55 8.57 -4.16 -7.63
CA ILE A 55 7.61 -3.08 -7.92
C ILE A 55 6.52 -3.66 -8.80
N TRP A 56 5.28 -3.55 -8.35
CA TRP A 56 4.11 -4.10 -9.00
C TRP A 56 3.28 -2.99 -9.65
N GLU A 57 3.07 -3.09 -10.94
CA GLU A 57 2.12 -2.28 -11.70
C GLU A 57 0.77 -2.97 -11.82
N SER A 58 0.79 -4.30 -11.69
CA SER A 58 -0.37 -5.18 -11.63
C SER A 58 -0.22 -6.16 -10.47
N LEU A 59 -1.30 -6.45 -9.78
CA LEU A 59 -1.33 -7.40 -8.66
C LEU A 59 -2.23 -8.58 -9.00
N ASP A 60 -1.67 -9.77 -8.95
CA ASP A 60 -2.45 -10.99 -8.86
C ASP A 60 -2.64 -11.31 -7.37
N LEU A 61 -3.87 -11.32 -6.91
CA LEU A 61 -4.23 -11.47 -5.50
C LEU A 61 -5.04 -12.74 -5.28
N ASP A 62 -4.65 -13.51 -4.27
CA ASP A 62 -5.52 -14.48 -3.64
C ASP A 62 -6.37 -13.74 -2.62
N LEU A 63 -7.69 -13.73 -2.82
CA LEU A 63 -8.64 -12.86 -2.13
C LEU A 63 -9.34 -13.57 -0.98
N ASP A 64 -9.54 -12.82 0.09
CA ASP A 64 -10.42 -13.15 1.19
C ASP A 64 -11.33 -11.94 1.45
N LEU A 65 -12.57 -12.02 0.97
CA LEU A 65 -13.55 -10.96 1.13
C LEU A 65 -14.31 -11.14 2.44
N LEU A 66 -14.56 -10.06 3.13
CA LEU A 66 -15.38 -10.04 4.33
C LEU A 66 -16.83 -10.37 4.00
N GLU A 67 -17.56 -11.00 4.92
CA GLU A 67 -19.00 -11.21 4.78
C GLU A 67 -19.76 -9.87 4.80
N ASN A 68 -19.34 -8.98 5.69
CA ASN A 68 -19.95 -7.66 5.87
C ASN A 68 -18.90 -6.56 5.81
N MET A 69 -19.29 -5.40 5.28
CA MET A 69 -18.43 -4.21 5.25
C MET A 69 -18.21 -3.66 6.65
N VAL A 70 -16.96 -3.26 6.94
CA VAL A 70 -16.66 -2.58 8.20
C VAL A 70 -17.26 -1.19 8.15
N SER A 71 -18.25 -0.93 9.00
CA SER A 71 -18.91 0.37 9.17
C SER A 71 -18.36 1.08 10.42
N ALA A 72 -18.00 2.34 10.28
CA ALA A 72 -17.72 3.19 11.43
C ALA A 72 -19.03 3.91 11.84
N GLY A 73 -19.81 3.31 12.72
CA GLY A 73 -21.06 3.87 13.24
C GLY A 73 -22.19 2.85 13.37
N GLU A 74 -23.22 3.20 14.10
CA GLU A 74 -24.47 2.44 14.24
C GLU A 74 -25.22 2.45 12.90
N GLY A 75 -25.12 1.37 12.16
CA GLY A 75 -25.87 1.11 10.94
C GLY A 75 -25.80 -0.37 10.62
N ASP A 76 -26.79 -0.88 9.93
CA ASP A 76 -26.85 -2.27 9.51
C ASP A 76 -25.57 -2.62 8.74
N ALA A 77 -24.94 -3.75 9.10
CA ALA A 77 -23.79 -4.28 8.42
C ALA A 77 -24.20 -4.67 7.00
N GLU A 78 -23.80 -3.89 6.01
CA GLU A 78 -24.08 -4.19 4.60
C GLU A 78 -23.18 -5.33 4.13
N ALA A 79 -23.75 -6.35 3.52
CA ALA A 79 -23.01 -7.48 3.00
C ALA A 79 -22.05 -7.05 1.87
N VAL A 80 -20.85 -7.61 1.88
CA VAL A 80 -19.86 -7.36 0.82
C VAL A 80 -20.30 -8.07 -0.46
N ARG A 81 -20.59 -7.29 -1.49
CA ARG A 81 -20.90 -7.83 -2.82
C ARG A 81 -19.63 -8.38 -3.48
N PRO A 82 -19.73 -9.44 -4.29
CA PRO A 82 -18.61 -9.92 -5.12
C PRO A 82 -17.99 -8.79 -5.94
N LEU A 83 -16.70 -8.94 -6.26
CA LEU A 83 -16.00 -8.00 -7.13
C LEU A 83 -16.61 -8.01 -8.54
N GLN A 84 -16.55 -6.86 -9.20
CA GLN A 84 -17.01 -6.70 -10.57
C GLN A 84 -15.83 -6.40 -11.50
N PRO A 85 -15.86 -6.87 -12.76
CA PRO A 85 -14.89 -6.44 -13.76
C PRO A 85 -14.93 -4.91 -13.94
N ASN A 86 -13.76 -4.31 -14.12
CA ASN A 86 -13.54 -2.85 -14.23
C ASN A 86 -13.92 -2.04 -12.97
N GLU A 87 -14.17 -2.71 -11.86
CA GLU A 87 -14.39 -2.04 -10.58
C GLU A 87 -13.07 -1.40 -10.08
N MET A 88 -13.17 -0.18 -9.56
CA MET A 88 -12.05 0.52 -8.92
C MET A 88 -12.06 0.29 -7.42
N LEU A 89 -10.95 -0.19 -6.90
CA LEU A 89 -10.73 -0.46 -5.47
C LEU A 89 -9.56 0.37 -4.97
N MET A 90 -9.66 0.86 -3.76
CA MET A 90 -8.48 1.36 -3.05
C MET A 90 -7.69 0.18 -2.52
N VAL A 91 -6.40 0.19 -2.78
CA VAL A 91 -5.44 -0.87 -2.48
C VAL A 91 -4.39 -0.33 -1.52
N ASN A 92 -4.22 -0.97 -0.37
CA ASN A 92 -3.19 -0.59 0.58
C ASN A 92 -2.24 -1.76 0.85
N SER A 93 -0.94 -1.46 0.83
CA SER A 93 0.14 -2.36 1.21
C SER A 93 1.04 -1.65 2.19
N ALA A 94 1.06 -2.06 3.45
CA ALA A 94 1.72 -1.33 4.52
C ALA A 94 1.31 0.16 4.51
N THR A 95 2.23 1.08 4.21
CA THR A 95 1.97 2.52 4.12
C THR A 95 1.63 3.00 2.70
N ALA A 96 1.83 2.16 1.68
CA ALA A 96 1.52 2.50 0.30
C ALA A 96 0.01 2.44 0.04
N THR A 97 -0.50 3.43 -0.68
CA THR A 97 -1.90 3.50 -1.13
C THR A 97 -1.94 3.69 -2.63
N SER A 98 -2.75 2.90 -3.32
CA SER A 98 -3.01 3.03 -4.74
C SER A 98 -4.49 2.79 -5.04
N VAL A 99 -4.88 3.01 -6.28
CA VAL A 99 -6.17 2.57 -6.82
C VAL A 99 -5.88 1.49 -7.85
N GLY A 100 -6.53 0.34 -7.68
CA GLY A 100 -6.48 -0.76 -8.63
C GLY A 100 -7.81 -0.93 -9.36
N THR A 101 -7.74 -1.17 -10.66
CA THR A 101 -8.91 -1.55 -11.46
C THR A 101 -8.91 -3.06 -11.64
N VAL A 102 -10.01 -3.70 -11.33
CA VAL A 102 -10.17 -5.17 -11.49
C VAL A 102 -10.18 -5.50 -12.97
N SER A 103 -9.13 -6.18 -13.45
CA SER A 103 -8.99 -6.60 -14.85
C SER A 103 -9.46 -8.04 -15.09
N SER A 104 -9.33 -8.91 -14.10
CA SER A 104 -9.72 -10.31 -14.19
C SER A 104 -10.16 -10.84 -12.83
N ILE A 105 -11.11 -11.77 -12.82
CA ILE A 105 -11.59 -12.47 -11.61
C ILE A 105 -11.65 -13.96 -11.94
N LYS A 106 -11.03 -14.79 -11.11
CA LYS A 106 -11.02 -16.25 -11.26
C LYS A 106 -11.21 -16.91 -9.89
N GLY A 107 -12.45 -17.31 -9.59
CA GLY A 107 -12.77 -17.90 -8.28
C GLY A 107 -12.44 -16.95 -7.13
N SER A 108 -11.52 -17.35 -6.25
CA SER A 108 -11.03 -16.55 -5.13
C SER A 108 -9.85 -15.66 -5.49
N SER A 109 -9.42 -15.59 -6.75
CA SER A 109 -8.30 -14.77 -7.18
C SER A 109 -8.79 -13.64 -8.09
N ALA A 110 -8.10 -12.49 -8.04
CA ALA A 110 -8.33 -11.40 -8.98
C ALA A 110 -7.02 -10.71 -9.37
N THR A 111 -6.99 -10.20 -10.59
CA THR A 111 -5.91 -9.34 -11.08
C THR A 111 -6.36 -7.88 -11.06
N LEU A 112 -5.57 -7.03 -10.44
CA LEU A 112 -5.80 -5.58 -10.37
C LEU A 112 -4.70 -4.83 -11.09
N GLN A 113 -5.06 -3.98 -12.04
CA GLN A 113 -4.15 -3.04 -12.66
C GLN A 113 -4.04 -1.78 -11.79
N LEU A 114 -2.86 -1.46 -11.31
CA LEU A 114 -2.64 -0.34 -10.40
C LEU A 114 -2.46 0.99 -11.14
N ARG A 115 -3.00 2.05 -10.56
CA ARG A 115 -2.77 3.42 -11.05
C ARG A 115 -1.37 3.93 -10.66
N LEU A 116 -0.93 3.64 -9.44
CA LEU A 116 0.41 3.92 -8.94
C LEU A 116 1.03 2.57 -8.55
N PRO A 117 2.27 2.30 -9.00
CA PRO A 117 2.96 1.07 -8.64
C PRO A 117 3.14 0.94 -7.12
N ILE A 118 3.14 -0.30 -6.64
CA ILE A 118 3.38 -0.62 -5.23
C ILE A 118 4.65 -1.46 -5.13
N CYS A 119 5.54 -1.07 -4.20
CA CYS A 119 6.73 -1.84 -3.86
C CYS A 119 6.40 -2.75 -2.66
N ALA A 120 6.35 -4.07 -2.89
CA ALA A 120 6.01 -5.04 -1.86
C ALA A 120 6.60 -6.41 -2.18
N LYS A 121 6.83 -7.23 -1.14
CA LYS A 121 7.27 -8.63 -1.33
C LYS A 121 6.10 -9.48 -1.84
N SER A 122 6.41 -10.53 -2.61
CA SER A 122 5.46 -11.61 -2.85
C SER A 122 4.94 -12.18 -1.53
N GLY A 123 3.67 -12.54 -1.47
CA GLY A 123 2.99 -12.95 -0.25
C GLY A 123 2.59 -11.80 0.69
N SER A 124 2.95 -10.55 0.39
CA SER A 124 2.52 -9.41 1.20
C SER A 124 1.01 -9.27 1.21
N ARG A 125 0.47 -8.93 2.39
CA ARG A 125 -0.96 -8.67 2.56
C ARG A 125 -1.33 -7.33 1.96
N ILE A 126 -2.41 -7.34 1.19
CA ILE A 126 -3.03 -6.18 0.56
C ILE A 126 -4.42 -6.03 1.15
N THR A 127 -4.81 -4.85 1.57
CA THR A 127 -6.20 -4.56 1.95
C THR A 127 -6.93 -3.90 0.79
N LEU A 128 -8.21 -4.25 0.65
CA LEU A 128 -9.07 -3.79 -0.43
C LEU A 128 -10.25 -3.02 0.16
N SER A 129 -10.46 -1.81 -0.36
CA SER A 129 -11.62 -1.01 0.02
C SER A 129 -12.41 -0.59 -1.21
N ARG A 130 -13.73 -0.62 -1.09
CA ARG A 130 -14.70 -0.21 -2.10
C ARG A 130 -15.25 1.17 -1.78
N ARG A 131 -15.46 1.98 -2.80
CA ARG A 131 -16.09 3.28 -2.62
C ARG A 131 -17.61 3.13 -2.53
N ILE A 132 -18.16 3.54 -1.38
CA ILE A 132 -19.59 3.58 -1.14
C ILE A 132 -19.98 5.04 -0.88
N GLY A 133 -20.69 5.64 -1.81
CA GLY A 133 -20.93 7.08 -1.79
C GLY A 133 -19.62 7.88 -1.83
N SER A 134 -19.36 8.67 -0.79
CA SER A 134 -18.15 9.48 -0.65
C SER A 134 -17.03 8.80 0.16
N ARG A 135 -17.26 7.59 0.72
CA ARG A 135 -16.34 6.93 1.66
C ARG A 135 -15.77 5.63 1.11
N TRP A 136 -14.54 5.34 1.49
CA TRP A 136 -13.93 4.03 1.26
C TRP A 136 -14.28 3.10 2.42
N ARG A 137 -14.75 1.90 2.11
CA ARG A 137 -15.12 0.86 3.06
C ARG A 137 -14.29 -0.39 2.81
N LEU A 138 -13.68 -0.91 3.86
CA LEU A 138 -12.94 -2.16 3.79
C LEU A 138 -13.89 -3.30 3.41
N ILE A 139 -13.54 -4.02 2.36
CA ILE A 139 -14.31 -5.16 1.86
C ILE A 139 -13.56 -6.49 1.96
N GLY A 140 -12.27 -6.47 2.23
CA GLY A 140 -11.47 -7.67 2.34
C GLY A 140 -9.99 -7.42 2.25
N HIS A 141 -9.26 -8.49 2.11
CA HIS A 141 -7.82 -8.49 1.89
C HIS A 141 -7.44 -9.56 0.88
N GLY A 142 -6.20 -9.54 0.43
CA GLY A 142 -5.59 -10.57 -0.36
C GLY A 142 -4.11 -10.68 -0.07
N SER A 143 -3.47 -11.69 -0.63
CA SER A 143 -2.01 -11.81 -0.66
C SER A 143 -1.54 -11.75 -2.10
N ILE A 144 -0.39 -11.09 -2.32
CA ILE A 144 0.22 -11.02 -3.65
C ILE A 144 0.65 -12.44 -4.04
N ALA A 145 0.08 -12.98 -5.12
CA ALA A 145 0.52 -14.24 -5.68
C ALA A 145 1.95 -14.08 -6.19
N GLY A 146 2.81 -15.05 -5.89
CA GLY A 146 4.21 -15.06 -6.26
C GLY A 146 4.46 -15.58 -7.66
#